data_fb19afe6630a577e66006bd3dadbfed4
#
_entry.id   fb19afe6630a577e66006bd3dadbfed4
#
_cell.length_a   1.000
_cell.length_b   1.000
_cell.length_c   1.000
_cell.angle_alpha   90.00
_cell.angle_beta   90.00
_cell.angle_gamma   90.00
#
_symmetry.space_group_name_H-M   'P 1'
#
loop_
_entity.id
_entity.type
_entity.pdbx_description
1 polymer ?
#
loop_
_entity_poly.entity_id
_entity_poly.type
_entity_poly.pdbx_seq_one_letter_code
_entity_poly.pdbx_strand_id
1 'polypeptide(L)'
;MNRVKELRKLNGYSQVKLANKLNVHQTAISQWETGRTSPDMDVAAEMAQLFGVSLEYLLGLSDEESAPDSTWVNVLGRVAAGIPIEAIEEVIDREQITEDMARCGKYIGLQIHGASMEPRMKEGDTVIVRLQDDCDSGDTVIAMINGDEATCKIIKKMPEGIMLISTNPAYDPMFFSNREIEEKPVRILGKVVELRAKF
;
A
#
# COMPACT_ATOMS: atom_id res chain seq x y z
N MET A 1 16.87 23.28 -8.22
CA MET A 1 17.54 22.20 -8.99
C MET A 1 16.62 20.99 -8.89
N ASN A 2 16.27 20.31 -9.96
CA ASN A 2 15.32 19.18 -9.88
C ASN A 2 15.92 18.00 -9.07
N ARG A 3 15.04 17.15 -8.52
CA ARG A 3 15.42 16.01 -7.68
C ARG A 3 15.38 14.65 -8.42
N VAL A 4 15.34 14.67 -9.76
CA VAL A 4 15.22 13.46 -10.59
C VAL A 4 16.32 12.44 -10.26
N LYS A 5 17.59 12.88 -10.18
CA LYS A 5 18.72 12.00 -9.87
C LYS A 5 18.65 11.36 -8.49
N GLU A 6 18.25 12.13 -7.52
CA GLU A 6 18.10 11.71 -6.11
C GLU A 6 17.00 10.66 -5.99
N LEU A 7 15.80 11.00 -6.46
CA LEU A 7 14.62 10.13 -6.41
C LEU A 7 14.81 8.84 -7.21
N ARG A 8 15.42 8.92 -8.40
CA ARG A 8 15.77 7.72 -9.17
C ARG A 8 16.64 6.75 -8.36
N LYS A 9 17.67 7.28 -7.68
CA LYS A 9 18.59 6.44 -6.89
C LYS A 9 17.91 5.85 -5.66
N LEU A 10 17.10 6.64 -4.94
CA LEU A 10 16.31 6.19 -3.79
C LEU A 10 15.37 5.03 -4.18
N ASN A 11 14.76 5.11 -5.36
CA ASN A 11 13.87 4.07 -5.88
C ASN A 11 14.60 2.93 -6.63
N GLY A 12 15.93 2.86 -6.57
CA GLY A 12 16.72 1.75 -7.14
C GLY A 12 16.73 1.65 -8.66
N TYR A 13 16.36 2.72 -9.38
CA TYR A 13 16.39 2.74 -10.83
C TYR A 13 17.77 3.10 -11.40
N SER A 14 18.25 2.37 -12.42
CA SER A 14 19.30 2.88 -13.31
C SER A 14 18.70 3.90 -14.27
N GLN A 15 19.55 4.76 -14.89
CA GLN A 15 19.06 5.71 -15.91
C GLN A 15 18.37 4.99 -17.08
N VAL A 16 18.88 3.82 -17.47
CA VAL A 16 18.31 3.00 -18.55
C VAL A 16 16.95 2.44 -18.15
N LYS A 17 16.82 1.91 -16.92
CA LYS A 17 15.55 1.37 -16.42
C LYS A 17 14.48 2.45 -16.32
N LEU A 18 14.84 3.65 -15.82
CA LEU A 18 13.92 4.77 -15.73
C LEU A 18 13.50 5.25 -17.13
N ALA A 19 14.45 5.36 -18.06
CA ALA A 19 14.17 5.76 -19.44
C ALA A 19 13.18 4.80 -20.13
N ASN A 20 13.39 3.49 -19.97
CA ASN A 20 12.48 2.49 -20.53
C ASN A 20 11.06 2.57 -19.88
N LYS A 21 10.99 2.84 -18.57
CA LYS A 21 9.72 2.96 -17.86
C LYS A 21 8.90 4.15 -18.35
N LEU A 22 9.56 5.27 -18.65
CA LEU A 22 8.95 6.52 -19.12
C LEU A 22 8.92 6.62 -20.65
N ASN A 23 9.29 5.56 -21.37
CA ASN A 23 9.33 5.53 -22.83
C ASN A 23 10.14 6.70 -23.46
N VAL A 24 11.28 7.06 -22.85
CA VAL A 24 12.19 8.11 -23.31
C VAL A 24 13.60 7.56 -23.54
N HIS A 25 14.47 8.35 -24.19
CA HIS A 25 15.87 7.99 -24.33
C HIS A 25 16.65 8.19 -23.02
N GLN A 26 17.61 7.30 -22.73
CA GLN A 26 18.49 7.41 -21.55
C GLN A 26 19.23 8.75 -21.49
N THR A 27 19.58 9.31 -22.64
CA THR A 27 20.22 10.63 -22.75
C THR A 27 19.33 11.75 -22.19
N ALA A 28 18.00 11.67 -22.32
CA ALA A 28 17.07 12.63 -21.76
C ALA A 28 17.14 12.60 -20.22
N ILE A 29 17.11 11.42 -19.61
CA ILE A 29 17.27 11.26 -18.15
C ILE A 29 18.59 11.91 -17.69
N SER A 30 19.70 11.63 -18.38
CA SER A 30 21.00 12.21 -18.05
C SER A 30 21.03 13.74 -18.14
N GLN A 31 20.37 14.31 -19.16
CA GLN A 31 20.26 15.77 -19.32
C GLN A 31 19.40 16.41 -18.23
N TRP A 32 18.29 15.78 -17.84
CA TRP A 32 17.44 16.26 -16.75
C TRP A 32 18.17 16.20 -15.41
N GLU A 33 18.89 15.12 -15.12
CA GLU A 33 19.67 14.97 -13.90
C GLU A 33 20.80 15.99 -13.76
N THR A 34 21.33 16.47 -14.89
CA THR A 34 22.38 17.50 -14.92
C THR A 34 21.83 18.92 -15.06
N GLY A 35 20.51 19.08 -15.18
CA GLY A 35 19.86 20.38 -15.32
C GLY A 35 20.10 21.04 -16.70
N ARG A 36 20.60 20.31 -17.70
CA ARG A 36 20.80 20.83 -19.06
C ARG A 36 19.47 21.10 -19.78
N THR A 37 18.51 20.23 -19.54
CA THR A 37 17.13 20.35 -20.02
C THR A 37 16.18 19.98 -18.88
N SER A 38 14.91 20.34 -19.01
CA SER A 38 13.85 19.92 -18.11
C SER A 38 12.97 18.89 -18.81
N PRO A 39 12.38 17.93 -18.10
CA PRO A 39 11.36 17.06 -18.66
C PRO A 39 10.12 17.87 -19.05
N ASP A 40 9.40 17.40 -20.05
CA ASP A 40 8.06 17.92 -20.36
C ASP A 40 7.11 17.66 -19.18
N MET A 41 6.05 18.48 -19.05
CA MET A 41 5.14 18.43 -17.89
C MET A 41 4.49 17.04 -17.74
N ASP A 42 4.13 16.39 -18.85
CA ASP A 42 3.51 15.06 -18.83
C ASP A 42 4.47 14.01 -18.28
N VAL A 43 5.73 14.03 -18.78
CA VAL A 43 6.78 13.10 -18.31
C VAL A 43 7.19 13.39 -16.86
N ALA A 44 7.21 14.68 -16.48
CA ALA A 44 7.50 15.06 -15.10
C ALA A 44 6.38 14.59 -14.14
N ALA A 45 5.11 14.69 -14.55
CA ALA A 45 3.97 14.19 -13.79
C ALA A 45 4.04 12.66 -13.65
N GLU A 46 4.35 11.93 -14.73
CA GLU A 46 4.54 10.48 -14.71
C GLU A 46 5.70 10.06 -13.78
N MET A 47 6.83 10.80 -13.81
CA MET A 47 7.93 10.57 -12.86
C MET A 47 7.54 10.85 -11.42
N ALA A 48 6.80 11.93 -11.15
CA ALA A 48 6.34 12.28 -9.82
C ALA A 48 5.42 11.18 -9.26
N GLN A 49 4.51 10.69 -10.08
CA GLN A 49 3.64 9.56 -9.74
C GLN A 49 4.43 8.27 -9.50
N LEU A 50 5.41 7.96 -10.37
CA LEU A 50 6.28 6.78 -10.25
C LEU A 50 7.09 6.78 -8.95
N PHE A 51 7.54 7.96 -8.50
CA PHE A 51 8.33 8.14 -7.29
C PHE A 51 7.48 8.42 -6.04
N GLY A 52 6.15 8.61 -6.20
CA GLY A 52 5.24 8.90 -5.09
C GLY A 52 5.47 10.29 -4.45
N VAL A 53 5.90 11.26 -5.23
CA VAL A 53 6.19 12.63 -4.77
C VAL A 53 5.35 13.66 -5.53
N SER A 54 5.26 14.89 -4.98
CA SER A 54 4.64 15.99 -5.72
C SER A 54 5.46 16.41 -6.93
N LEU A 55 4.80 16.95 -7.96
CA LEU A 55 5.47 17.49 -9.14
C LEU A 55 6.40 18.65 -8.77
N GLU A 56 5.96 19.49 -7.85
CA GLU A 56 6.72 20.61 -7.33
C GLU A 56 7.99 20.16 -6.61
N TYR A 57 7.89 19.08 -5.81
CA TYR A 57 9.06 18.47 -5.14
C TYR A 57 10.04 17.89 -6.15
N LEU A 58 9.56 17.12 -7.13
CA LEU A 58 10.39 16.55 -8.22
C LEU A 58 11.15 17.65 -8.97
N LEU A 59 10.47 18.75 -9.28
CA LEU A 59 11.05 19.89 -10.00
C LEU A 59 11.91 20.80 -9.12
N GLY A 60 11.93 20.57 -7.80
CA GLY A 60 12.69 21.39 -6.83
C GLY A 60 12.08 22.77 -6.58
N LEU A 61 10.76 22.90 -6.76
CA LEU A 61 9.97 24.11 -6.51
C LEU A 61 9.37 24.13 -5.11
N SER A 62 9.28 22.97 -4.45
CA SER A 62 8.83 22.79 -3.07
C SER A 62 9.79 21.87 -2.33
N ASP A 63 9.87 22.01 -1.01
CA ASP A 63 10.57 21.06 -0.12
C ASP A 63 9.61 20.02 0.47
N GLU A 64 8.30 20.12 0.19
CA GLU A 64 7.32 19.13 0.58
C GLU A 64 7.32 17.96 -0.41
N GLU A 65 7.76 16.80 0.06
CA GLU A 65 7.92 15.56 -0.73
C GLU A 65 6.58 14.96 -1.18
N SER A 66 5.52 15.17 -0.39
CA SER A 66 4.21 14.58 -0.62
C SER A 66 3.56 15.06 -1.92
N ALA A 67 3.11 14.10 -2.75
CA ALA A 67 2.24 14.42 -3.86
C ALA A 67 0.89 14.95 -3.35
N PRO A 68 0.24 15.90 -4.06
CA PRO A 68 -1.08 16.41 -3.66
C PRO A 68 -2.15 15.31 -3.49
N ASP A 69 -1.99 14.18 -4.20
CA ASP A 69 -2.85 12.99 -4.09
C ASP A 69 -2.40 11.98 -3.02
N SER A 70 -1.32 12.26 -2.26
CA SER A 70 -0.82 11.34 -1.23
C SER A 70 -1.79 11.13 -0.07
N THR A 71 -2.78 11.99 0.08
CA THR A 71 -3.87 11.85 1.05
C THR A 71 -5.05 11.04 0.55
N TRP A 72 -5.05 10.58 -0.70
CA TRP A 72 -6.09 9.72 -1.24
C TRP A 72 -5.57 8.29 -1.41
N VAL A 73 -6.31 7.34 -0.88
CA VAL A 73 -6.02 5.90 -1.03
C VAL A 73 -7.13 5.22 -1.82
N ASN A 74 -6.73 4.32 -2.71
CA ASN A 74 -7.68 3.50 -3.44
C ASN A 74 -8.33 2.49 -2.51
N VAL A 75 -9.64 2.33 -2.62
CA VAL A 75 -10.41 1.27 -1.96
C VAL A 75 -10.55 0.10 -2.93
N LEU A 76 -10.08 -1.05 -2.52
CA LEU A 76 -10.12 -2.29 -3.30
C LEU A 76 -11.27 -3.17 -2.80
N GLY A 77 -12.01 -3.77 -3.72
CA GLY A 77 -13.04 -4.73 -3.40
C GLY A 77 -12.47 -6.04 -2.88
N ARG A 78 -11.43 -6.55 -3.54
CA ARG A 78 -10.75 -7.79 -3.17
C ARG A 78 -9.24 -7.67 -3.40
N VAL A 79 -8.47 -8.37 -2.59
CA VAL A 79 -7.03 -8.52 -2.77
C VAL A 79 -6.74 -10.00 -3.02
N ALA A 80 -6.30 -10.31 -4.24
CA ALA A 80 -5.89 -11.66 -4.61
C ALA A 80 -4.37 -11.85 -4.40
N ALA A 81 -3.98 -13.08 -4.10
CA ALA A 81 -2.58 -13.43 -3.93
C ALA A 81 -1.79 -13.38 -5.24
N GLY A 82 -0.50 -13.08 -5.11
CA GLY A 82 0.43 -13.07 -6.24
C GLY A 82 0.35 -11.82 -7.12
N ILE A 83 -0.62 -10.94 -6.89
CA ILE A 83 -0.71 -9.65 -7.57
C ILE A 83 -0.19 -8.58 -6.61
N PRO A 84 0.85 -7.80 -6.98
CA PRO A 84 1.24 -6.64 -6.19
C PRO A 84 0.05 -5.70 -5.99
N ILE A 85 -0.10 -5.15 -4.80
CA ILE A 85 -1.25 -4.27 -4.46
C ILE A 85 -1.35 -3.10 -5.45
N GLU A 86 -0.21 -2.60 -5.90
CA GLU A 86 -0.11 -1.54 -6.91
C GLU A 86 -0.60 -1.95 -8.32
N ALA A 87 -0.74 -3.25 -8.56
CA ALA A 87 -1.19 -3.82 -9.84
C ALA A 87 -2.66 -4.29 -9.80
N ILE A 88 -3.38 -4.01 -8.69
CA ILE A 88 -4.79 -4.36 -8.58
C ILE A 88 -5.61 -3.29 -9.32
N GLU A 89 -6.23 -3.70 -10.43
CA GLU A 89 -7.04 -2.80 -11.27
C GLU A 89 -8.46 -2.57 -10.73
N GLU A 90 -8.93 -3.39 -9.80
CA GLU A 90 -10.30 -3.30 -9.26
C GLU A 90 -10.40 -2.27 -8.13
N VAL A 91 -10.28 -1.00 -8.47
CA VAL A 91 -10.55 0.12 -7.56
C VAL A 91 -12.04 0.41 -7.57
N ILE A 92 -12.70 0.24 -6.44
CA ILE A 92 -14.15 0.43 -6.28
C ILE A 92 -14.52 1.81 -5.72
N ASP A 93 -13.60 2.46 -4.99
CA ASP A 93 -13.81 3.76 -4.37
C ASP A 93 -12.45 4.41 -4.03
N ARG A 94 -12.47 5.66 -3.55
CA ARG A 94 -11.30 6.34 -3.00
C ARG A 94 -11.67 6.97 -1.66
N GLU A 95 -10.74 6.90 -0.73
CA GLU A 95 -10.90 7.46 0.62
C GLU A 95 -9.76 8.41 0.94
N GLN A 96 -10.08 9.50 1.63
CA GLN A 96 -9.07 10.47 2.03
C GLN A 96 -8.50 10.09 3.39
N ILE A 97 -7.17 10.04 3.51
CA ILE A 97 -6.45 9.88 4.77
C ILE A 97 -5.85 11.23 5.20
N THR A 98 -5.42 11.33 6.45
CA THR A 98 -4.75 12.55 6.92
C THR A 98 -3.34 12.66 6.35
N GLU A 99 -2.82 13.90 6.27
CA GLU A 99 -1.43 14.12 5.87
C GLU A 99 -0.43 13.41 6.80
N ASP A 100 -0.72 13.36 8.10
CA ASP A 100 0.11 12.64 9.07
C ASP A 100 0.16 11.14 8.78
N MET A 101 -0.97 10.55 8.39
CA MET A 101 -0.98 9.16 7.96
C MET A 101 -0.15 8.98 6.69
N ALA A 102 -0.34 9.83 5.68
CA ALA A 102 0.40 9.76 4.42
C ALA A 102 1.92 9.85 4.64
N ARG A 103 2.38 10.63 5.61
CA ARG A 103 3.80 10.72 6.01
C ARG A 103 4.31 9.50 6.77
N CYS A 104 3.42 8.76 7.45
CA CYS A 104 3.79 7.62 8.30
C CYS A 104 3.89 6.29 7.57
N GLY A 105 3.53 6.21 6.29
CA GLY A 105 3.63 4.97 5.51
C GLY A 105 2.69 4.90 4.32
N LYS A 106 2.60 3.71 3.73
CA LYS A 106 1.67 3.44 2.63
C LYS A 106 0.36 2.88 3.16
N TYR A 107 -0.74 3.31 2.58
CA TYR A 107 -2.09 2.90 2.98
C TYR A 107 -2.91 2.46 1.77
N ILE A 108 -3.88 1.60 2.03
CA ILE A 108 -4.94 1.23 1.11
C ILE A 108 -6.28 1.20 1.84
N GLY A 109 -7.37 1.35 1.11
CA GLY A 109 -8.71 1.01 1.57
C GLY A 109 -9.06 -0.41 1.14
N LEU A 110 -9.76 -1.15 1.99
CA LEU A 110 -10.35 -2.45 1.66
C LEU A 110 -11.79 -2.49 2.07
N GLN A 111 -12.67 -3.01 1.21
CA GLN A 111 -14.05 -3.26 1.58
C GLN A 111 -14.16 -4.57 2.35
N ILE A 112 -14.91 -4.54 3.45
CA ILE A 112 -15.20 -5.72 4.27
C ILE A 112 -16.23 -6.59 3.57
N HIS A 113 -15.93 -7.87 3.46
CA HIS A 113 -16.83 -8.91 2.96
C HIS A 113 -17.10 -9.97 4.04
N GLY A 114 -18.37 -10.36 4.16
CA GLY A 114 -18.81 -11.37 5.12
C GLY A 114 -18.97 -10.83 6.55
N ALA A 115 -19.38 -11.71 7.44
CA ALA A 115 -19.84 -11.41 8.79
C ALA A 115 -18.83 -11.77 9.89
N SER A 116 -17.61 -12.19 9.56
CA SER A 116 -16.65 -12.71 10.55
C SER A 116 -16.16 -11.63 11.54
N MET A 117 -16.25 -10.36 11.19
CA MET A 117 -15.83 -9.24 12.03
C MET A 117 -17.00 -8.47 12.64
N GLU A 118 -18.24 -8.97 12.50
CA GLU A 118 -19.40 -8.42 13.18
C GLU A 118 -19.33 -8.61 14.71
N PRO A 119 -19.97 -7.74 15.49
CA PRO A 119 -20.74 -6.55 15.09
C PRO A 119 -19.87 -5.31 14.81
N ARG A 120 -18.55 -5.40 15.00
CA ARG A 120 -17.63 -4.25 14.92
C ARG A 120 -17.46 -3.73 13.50
N MET A 121 -17.39 -4.62 12.52
CA MET A 121 -17.27 -4.33 11.09
C MET A 121 -18.31 -5.14 10.34
N LYS A 122 -19.02 -4.51 9.43
CA LYS A 122 -20.11 -5.11 8.66
C LYS A 122 -19.75 -5.24 7.21
N GLU A 123 -20.48 -6.09 6.51
CA GLU A 123 -20.44 -6.17 5.06
C GLU A 123 -20.59 -4.78 4.42
N GLY A 124 -19.70 -4.42 3.49
CA GLY A 124 -19.70 -3.14 2.80
C GLY A 124 -18.97 -1.99 3.50
N ASP A 125 -18.60 -2.14 4.79
CA ASP A 125 -17.73 -1.16 5.45
C ASP A 125 -16.37 -1.10 4.77
N THR A 126 -15.71 0.07 4.84
CA THR A 126 -14.33 0.26 4.36
C THR A 126 -13.38 0.33 5.54
N VAL A 127 -12.28 -0.39 5.48
CA VAL A 127 -11.17 -0.26 6.43
C VAL A 127 -9.97 0.38 5.77
N ILE A 128 -9.31 1.30 6.47
CA ILE A 128 -8.03 1.85 6.06
C ILE A 128 -6.92 1.00 6.67
N VAL A 129 -6.06 0.50 5.83
CA VAL A 129 -4.99 -0.45 6.16
C VAL A 129 -3.64 0.18 5.92
N ARG A 130 -2.82 0.25 6.95
CA ARG A 130 -1.41 0.57 6.81
C ARG A 130 -0.65 -0.66 6.34
N LEU A 131 0.02 -0.57 5.19
CA LEU A 131 0.82 -1.67 4.64
C LEU A 131 2.08 -1.88 5.47
N GLN A 132 2.20 -3.05 6.08
CA GLN A 132 3.33 -3.45 6.91
C GLN A 132 3.33 -4.97 7.10
N ASP A 133 4.52 -5.55 7.21
CA ASP A 133 4.68 -7.01 7.33
C ASP A 133 4.55 -7.50 8.78
N ASP A 134 4.60 -6.61 9.76
CA ASP A 134 4.51 -6.94 11.18
C ASP A 134 3.43 -6.14 11.91
N CYS A 135 2.98 -6.68 13.05
CA CYS A 135 1.90 -6.13 13.87
C CYS A 135 2.02 -6.66 15.31
N ASP A 136 1.29 -6.06 16.25
CA ASP A 136 1.25 -6.49 17.64
C ASP A 136 0.06 -7.41 17.93
N SER A 137 0.16 -8.21 18.99
CA SER A 137 -0.98 -9.00 19.49
C SER A 137 -2.13 -8.09 19.88
N GLY A 138 -3.33 -8.36 19.38
CA GLY A 138 -4.52 -7.55 19.58
C GLY A 138 -4.82 -6.61 18.43
N ASP A 139 -3.89 -6.42 17.49
CA ASP A 139 -4.16 -5.63 16.30
C ASP A 139 -5.19 -6.30 15.40
N THR A 140 -6.01 -5.50 14.74
CA THR A 140 -6.81 -5.95 13.60
C THR A 140 -5.94 -5.87 12.35
N VAL A 141 -5.83 -6.97 11.65
CA VAL A 141 -4.93 -7.13 10.49
C VAL A 141 -5.67 -7.65 9.28
N ILE A 142 -5.10 -7.36 8.11
CA ILE A 142 -5.43 -8.06 6.88
C ILE A 142 -4.36 -9.13 6.66
N ALA A 143 -4.79 -10.38 6.66
CA ALA A 143 -3.93 -11.53 6.47
C ALA A 143 -4.34 -12.29 5.20
N MET A 144 -3.33 -12.74 4.44
CA MET A 144 -3.51 -13.71 3.35
C MET A 144 -3.21 -15.10 3.87
N ILE A 145 -4.08 -16.05 3.55
CA ILE A 145 -3.97 -17.43 3.99
C ILE A 145 -3.92 -18.31 2.73
N ASN A 146 -2.93 -19.21 2.64
CA ASN A 146 -2.72 -20.13 1.52
C ASN A 146 -2.54 -19.45 0.14
N GLY A 147 -2.24 -18.17 0.13
CA GLY A 147 -2.12 -17.44 -1.12
C GLY A 147 -3.44 -17.14 -1.82
N ASP A 148 -4.56 -17.29 -1.16
CA ASP A 148 -5.90 -17.02 -1.69
C ASP A 148 -6.34 -15.57 -1.41
N GLU A 149 -7.56 -15.38 -0.94
CA GLU A 149 -8.12 -14.06 -0.62
C GLU A 149 -7.62 -13.53 0.73
N ALA A 150 -7.53 -12.21 0.82
CA ALA A 150 -7.22 -11.53 2.06
C ALA A 150 -8.40 -11.60 3.05
N THR A 151 -8.11 -11.81 4.32
CA THR A 151 -9.10 -11.85 5.40
C THR A 151 -8.78 -10.85 6.51
N CYS A 152 -9.82 -10.22 7.08
CA CYS A 152 -9.70 -9.33 8.24
C CYS A 152 -9.88 -10.12 9.53
N LYS A 153 -8.91 -10.05 10.46
CA LYS A 153 -8.94 -10.76 11.75
C LYS A 153 -8.17 -9.98 12.82
N ILE A 154 -8.42 -10.31 14.08
CA ILE A 154 -7.55 -9.91 15.19
C ILE A 154 -6.43 -10.94 15.30
N ILE A 155 -5.19 -10.46 15.33
CA ILE A 155 -4.03 -11.34 15.50
C ILE A 155 -3.66 -11.50 16.97
N LYS A 156 -3.30 -12.71 17.36
CA LYS A 156 -2.64 -13.01 18.64
C LYS A 156 -1.36 -13.80 18.34
N LYS A 157 -0.21 -13.20 18.68
CA LYS A 157 1.10 -13.87 18.58
C LYS A 157 1.35 -14.73 19.81
N MET A 158 1.90 -15.93 19.60
CA MET A 158 2.25 -16.89 20.63
C MET A 158 3.62 -17.47 20.29
N PRO A 159 4.36 -18.05 21.25
CA PRO A 159 5.66 -18.66 20.98
C PRO A 159 5.60 -19.76 19.92
N GLU A 160 4.48 -20.49 19.83
CA GLU A 160 4.28 -21.61 18.92
C GLU A 160 3.75 -21.20 17.54
N GLY A 161 3.30 -19.93 17.37
CA GLY A 161 2.69 -19.48 16.13
C GLY A 161 1.78 -18.26 16.30
N ILE A 162 0.82 -18.11 15.39
CA ILE A 162 -0.18 -17.04 15.44
C ILE A 162 -1.60 -17.61 15.48
N MET A 163 -2.49 -16.87 16.10
CA MET A 163 -3.92 -17.13 16.07
C MET A 163 -4.62 -15.95 15.43
N LEU A 164 -5.46 -16.21 14.44
CA LEU A 164 -6.33 -15.23 13.79
C LEU A 164 -7.75 -15.40 14.34
N ILE A 165 -8.27 -14.35 14.95
CA ILE A 165 -9.52 -14.39 15.74
C ILE A 165 -10.56 -13.49 15.06
N SER A 166 -11.74 -14.02 14.85
CA SER A 166 -12.93 -13.27 14.42
C SER A 166 -13.56 -12.55 15.61
N THR A 167 -14.17 -11.38 15.40
CA THR A 167 -15.00 -10.74 16.46
C THR A 167 -16.36 -11.38 16.59
N ASN A 168 -16.85 -12.02 15.51
CA ASN A 168 -18.08 -12.77 15.52
C ASN A 168 -17.84 -14.17 16.11
N PRO A 169 -18.48 -14.52 17.26
CA PRO A 169 -18.27 -15.79 17.94
C PRO A 169 -18.79 -17.02 17.17
N ALA A 170 -19.54 -16.81 16.09
CA ALA A 170 -19.96 -17.90 15.20
C ALA A 170 -18.80 -18.44 14.33
N TYR A 171 -17.65 -17.79 14.34
CA TYR A 171 -16.46 -18.17 13.55
C TYR A 171 -15.35 -18.61 14.50
N ASP A 172 -14.90 -19.84 14.37
CA ASP A 172 -13.81 -20.38 15.16
C ASP A 172 -12.47 -19.65 14.87
N PRO A 173 -11.61 -19.46 15.89
CA PRO A 173 -10.26 -18.97 15.70
C PRO A 173 -9.42 -19.91 14.85
N MET A 174 -8.58 -19.36 13.96
CA MET A 174 -7.64 -20.12 13.14
C MET A 174 -6.25 -20.03 13.76
N PHE A 175 -5.66 -21.18 14.10
CA PHE A 175 -4.30 -21.27 14.59
C PHE A 175 -3.37 -21.73 13.47
N PHE A 176 -2.21 -21.08 13.37
CA PHE A 176 -1.10 -21.42 12.47
C PHE A 176 0.18 -21.55 13.30
N SER A 177 0.76 -22.73 13.34
CA SER A 177 2.07 -22.96 13.96
C SER A 177 3.18 -22.26 13.16
N ASN A 178 4.33 -22.00 13.79
CA ASN A 178 5.48 -21.41 13.11
C ASN A 178 5.86 -22.19 11.85
N ARG A 179 5.77 -23.52 11.89
CA ARG A 179 6.02 -24.39 10.73
C ARG A 179 4.99 -24.18 9.61
N GLU A 180 3.72 -24.08 9.95
CA GLU A 180 2.66 -23.85 8.96
C GLU A 180 2.75 -22.46 8.33
N ILE A 181 3.23 -21.44 9.05
CA ILE A 181 3.49 -20.11 8.51
C ILE A 181 4.59 -20.16 7.44
N GLU A 182 5.60 -21.00 7.62
CA GLU A 182 6.67 -21.19 6.64
C GLU A 182 6.24 -22.03 5.43
N GLU A 183 5.50 -23.12 5.68
CA GLU A 183 5.04 -24.06 4.63
C GLU A 183 3.83 -23.56 3.84
N LYS A 184 2.91 -22.86 4.50
CA LYS A 184 1.73 -22.25 3.89
C LYS A 184 1.96 -20.74 3.89
N PRO A 185 1.78 -20.03 2.78
CA PRO A 185 2.01 -18.58 2.74
C PRO A 185 0.93 -17.85 3.56
N VAL A 186 1.10 -17.84 4.89
CA VAL A 186 0.36 -16.94 5.79
C VAL A 186 1.14 -15.64 5.89
N ARG A 187 0.62 -14.59 5.28
CA ARG A 187 1.28 -13.29 5.20
C ARG A 187 0.36 -12.20 5.74
N ILE A 188 0.92 -11.33 6.58
CA ILE A 188 0.24 -10.10 6.95
C ILE A 188 0.47 -9.07 5.85
N LEU A 189 -0.62 -8.50 5.34
CA LEU A 189 -0.57 -7.40 4.37
C LEU A 189 -0.47 -6.05 5.06
N GLY A 190 -1.11 -5.92 6.23
CA GLY A 190 -1.07 -4.68 6.97
C GLY A 190 -2.00 -4.68 8.19
N LYS A 191 -1.90 -3.57 8.92
CA LYS A 191 -2.70 -3.28 10.11
C LYS A 191 -3.86 -2.35 9.77
N VAL A 192 -5.05 -2.71 10.19
CA VAL A 192 -6.23 -1.83 10.11
C VAL A 192 -6.07 -0.71 11.12
N VAL A 193 -6.15 0.53 10.65
CA VAL A 193 -5.99 1.74 11.48
C VAL A 193 -7.28 2.54 11.62
N GLU A 194 -8.20 2.46 10.63
CA GLU A 194 -9.50 3.13 10.68
C GLU A 194 -10.58 2.22 10.11
N LEU A 195 -11.80 2.40 10.61
CA LEU A 195 -13.05 1.83 10.09
C LEU A 195 -13.94 2.97 9.61
N ARG A 196 -14.43 2.86 8.39
CA ARG A 196 -15.38 3.80 7.77
C ARG A 196 -16.66 3.07 7.43
N ALA A 197 -17.65 3.21 8.31
CA ALA A 197 -18.97 2.63 8.13
C ALA A 197 -19.81 3.52 7.20
N LYS A 198 -20.51 2.91 6.24
CA LYS A 198 -21.52 3.56 5.41
C LYS A 198 -22.91 3.32 6.02
N PHE A 199 -23.69 4.40 6.17
CA PHE A 199 -25.05 4.36 6.70
C PHE A 199 -26.06 4.46 5.56
#